data_3f27794fde1f3b56d796ff66af802258
#
_entry.id   3f27794fde1f3b56d796ff66af802258
#
_cell.length_a   1.000
_cell.length_b   1.000
_cell.length_c   1.000
_cell.angle_alpha   90.00
_cell.angle_beta   90.00
_cell.angle_gamma   90.00
#
_symmetry.space_group_name_H-M   'P 1'
#
loop_
_entity.id
_entity.type
_entity.pdbx_description
1 polymer ?
#
loop_
_entity_poly.entity_id
_entity_poly.type
_entity_poly.pdbx_seq_one_letter_code
_entity_poly.pdbx_strand_id
1 'polypeptide(L)'
;MPNPGTIEGTHHLTFCVGGAQEDYDFHVRTLGLKSVKKTVLFDGEIPIYHLYYANRVGDASTILTAFPYRQAGWMGKRGTNQAKSINLAVPAESIGYWSDRLKGAGIAVAEVERFGTQRLEFAHPCGIPYQMIGETGDDDREPYGGGEVPSEQAIRGAWGTTTSVREPEPMDHFLREAFNAEHIASEGAHHQYRLTGSGHGEILELVEEPNLPQGTWHFGEGTIHHHAFDVGTSENQLRVKDYIVGLGYTDVSDVKDRGYFFSVYLRTPGGALFELAYSTPQGFTIDESEDELGTHMCIPPHWEDRRSEIDQLEPIDTVETVR
;
A
#
# COMPACT_ATOMS: atom_id res chain seq x y z
N MET A 1 -5.71 -28.69 -5.94
CA MET A 1 -4.44 -28.75 -5.16
C MET A 1 -4.13 -27.34 -4.72
N PRO A 2 -3.56 -27.09 -3.54
CA PRO A 2 -3.20 -25.74 -3.12
C PRO A 2 -2.18 -25.10 -4.07
N ASN A 3 -2.08 -23.76 -4.05
CA ASN A 3 -1.07 -23.05 -4.81
C ASN A 3 0.33 -23.57 -4.43
N PRO A 4 1.14 -23.99 -5.38
CA PRO A 4 2.49 -24.53 -5.10
C PRO A 4 3.51 -23.42 -4.77
N GLY A 5 3.16 -22.17 -4.99
CA GLY A 5 3.96 -21.00 -4.62
C GLY A 5 3.53 -20.41 -3.28
N THR A 6 4.36 -19.57 -2.70
CA THR A 6 4.13 -18.89 -1.43
C THR A 6 3.86 -17.41 -1.65
N ILE A 7 2.91 -16.86 -0.91
CA ILE A 7 2.68 -15.42 -0.77
C ILE A 7 3.05 -15.09 0.67
N GLU A 8 4.15 -14.35 0.84
CA GLU A 8 4.76 -14.17 2.16
C GLU A 8 3.97 -13.18 3.03
N GLY A 9 3.42 -12.14 2.44
CA GLY A 9 2.67 -11.10 3.10
C GLY A 9 2.51 -9.89 2.19
N THR A 10 2.31 -8.71 2.74
CA THR A 10 2.28 -7.46 1.97
C THR A 10 3.69 -7.06 1.53
N HIS A 11 3.87 -6.67 0.27
CA HIS A 11 5.08 -5.99 -0.21
C HIS A 11 4.94 -4.48 -0.07
N HIS A 12 3.90 -3.89 -0.66
CA HIS A 12 3.58 -2.47 -0.58
C HIS A 12 2.11 -2.18 -0.85
N LEU A 13 1.68 -0.96 -0.52
CA LEU A 13 0.34 -0.46 -0.81
C LEU A 13 0.46 0.80 -1.67
N THR A 14 -0.30 0.87 -2.76
CA THR A 14 -0.28 2.00 -3.71
C THR A 14 -1.64 2.67 -3.82
N PHE A 15 -1.65 3.99 -3.82
CA PHE A 15 -2.88 4.78 -3.86
C PHE A 15 -2.72 6.05 -4.69
N CYS A 16 -3.85 6.61 -5.10
CA CYS A 16 -3.95 7.79 -5.95
C CYS A 16 -4.43 8.96 -5.11
N VAL A 17 -3.54 9.93 -4.90
CA VAL A 17 -3.79 11.08 -4.02
C VAL A 17 -4.02 12.36 -4.80
N GLY A 18 -4.26 13.46 -4.08
CA GLY A 18 -4.42 14.79 -4.63
C GLY A 18 -3.11 15.47 -4.99
N GLY A 19 -2.69 16.44 -4.21
CA GLY A 19 -1.44 17.17 -4.39
C GLY A 19 -0.24 16.43 -3.81
N ALA A 20 0.93 16.59 -4.44
CA ALA A 20 2.15 15.93 -4.01
C ALA A 20 2.65 16.43 -2.64
N GLN A 21 2.58 17.76 -2.40
CA GLN A 21 2.96 18.34 -1.11
C GLN A 21 2.03 17.89 0.02
N GLU A 22 0.73 17.89 -0.22
CA GLU A 22 -0.29 17.46 0.75
C GLU A 22 -0.07 16.01 1.18
N ASP A 23 0.24 15.15 0.22
CA ASP A 23 0.55 13.74 0.44
C ASP A 23 1.86 13.55 1.21
N TYR A 24 2.91 14.30 0.83
CA TYR A 24 4.19 14.29 1.54
C TYR A 24 4.02 14.73 3.00
N ASP A 25 3.32 15.82 3.26
CA ASP A 25 3.07 16.32 4.62
C ASP A 25 2.28 15.32 5.47
N PHE A 26 1.32 14.64 4.86
CA PHE A 26 0.56 13.60 5.55
C PHE A 26 1.44 12.41 5.93
N HIS A 27 2.20 11.84 5.00
CA HIS A 27 2.99 10.64 5.28
C HIS A 27 4.25 10.92 6.10
N VAL A 28 4.95 12.02 5.82
CA VAL A 28 6.22 12.33 6.48
C VAL A 28 6.00 13.09 7.78
N ARG A 29 5.26 14.20 7.75
CA ARG A 29 5.10 15.07 8.94
C ARG A 29 4.07 14.53 9.91
N THR A 30 2.93 14.03 9.41
CA THR A 30 1.85 13.54 10.27
C THR A 30 2.08 12.10 10.70
N LEU A 31 2.32 11.18 9.75
CA LEU A 31 2.50 9.75 10.05
C LEU A 31 3.93 9.39 10.46
N GLY A 32 4.92 10.26 10.25
CA GLY A 32 6.30 10.04 10.70
C GLY A 32 7.06 8.99 9.88
N LEU A 33 6.66 8.72 8.64
CA LEU A 33 7.38 7.83 7.74
C LEU A 33 8.53 8.56 7.05
N LYS A 34 9.53 7.82 6.57
CA LYS A 34 10.58 8.37 5.73
C LYS A 34 10.12 8.42 4.27
N SER A 35 10.35 9.55 3.59
CA SER A 35 10.33 9.57 2.13
C SER A 35 11.57 8.83 1.63
N VAL A 36 11.40 7.64 1.05
CA VAL A 36 12.53 6.79 0.63
C VAL A 36 12.81 6.88 -0.86
N LYS A 37 11.85 7.37 -1.66
CA LYS A 37 12.06 7.58 -3.10
C LYS A 37 11.09 8.61 -3.67
N LYS A 38 11.61 9.47 -4.54
CA LYS A 38 10.82 10.35 -5.43
C LYS A 38 11.19 10.04 -6.87
N THR A 39 10.23 9.57 -7.64
CA THR A 39 10.40 9.28 -9.07
C THR A 39 9.12 9.61 -9.83
N VAL A 40 9.01 9.22 -11.07
CA VAL A 40 7.79 9.34 -11.88
C VAL A 40 7.20 7.98 -12.20
N LEU A 41 5.89 7.96 -12.47
CA LEU A 41 5.18 6.76 -12.90
C LEU A 41 5.85 6.15 -14.14
N PHE A 42 6.31 4.90 -14.00
CA PHE A 42 7.19 4.25 -14.95
C PHE A 42 6.58 4.13 -16.36
N ASP A 43 5.32 3.68 -16.45
CA ASP A 43 4.60 3.46 -17.70
C ASP A 43 3.72 4.67 -18.10
N GLY A 44 3.93 5.86 -17.53
CA GLY A 44 3.07 7.03 -17.75
C GLY A 44 3.29 7.69 -19.11
N GLU A 45 2.21 8.12 -19.76
CA GLU A 45 2.28 8.99 -20.95
C GLU A 45 2.55 10.45 -20.58
N ILE A 46 2.15 10.87 -19.37
CA ILE A 46 2.42 12.17 -18.79
C ILE A 46 3.21 12.00 -17.49
N PRO A 47 4.05 12.98 -17.09
CA PRO A 47 4.77 12.89 -15.85
C PRO A 47 3.81 12.98 -14.66
N ILE A 48 3.85 11.97 -13.81
CA ILE A 48 3.14 11.92 -12.54
C ILE A 48 4.16 11.41 -11.52
N TYR A 49 4.27 12.07 -10.39
CA TYR A 49 5.13 11.57 -9.32
C TYR A 49 4.76 10.14 -8.93
N HIS A 50 5.77 9.37 -8.61
CA HIS A 50 5.66 8.13 -7.85
C HIS A 50 6.47 8.32 -6.57
N LEU A 51 5.75 8.59 -5.48
CA LEU A 51 6.32 8.88 -4.18
C LEU A 51 6.29 7.60 -3.33
N TYR A 52 7.35 7.36 -2.57
CA TYR A 52 7.47 6.19 -1.72
C TYR A 52 7.80 6.62 -0.29
N TYR A 53 7.04 6.10 0.65
CA TYR A 53 7.19 6.31 2.09
C TYR A 53 7.35 4.94 2.76
N ALA A 54 8.26 4.84 3.71
CA ALA A 54 8.53 3.56 4.35
C ALA A 54 9.28 3.75 5.69
N ASN A 55 9.84 2.66 6.21
CA ASN A 55 10.86 2.69 7.24
C ASN A 55 12.19 3.28 6.70
N ARG A 56 13.31 3.03 7.37
CA ARG A 56 14.61 3.66 7.04
C ARG A 56 15.07 3.38 5.60
N VAL A 57 14.85 2.18 5.07
CA VAL A 57 15.40 1.73 3.78
C VAL A 57 14.35 1.27 2.76
N GLY A 58 13.09 1.16 3.17
CA GLY A 58 12.02 0.68 2.28
C GLY A 58 11.95 -0.84 2.21
N ASP A 59 11.97 -1.48 3.39
CA ASP A 59 11.76 -2.92 3.47
C ASP A 59 10.34 -3.31 3.04
N ALA A 60 10.20 -4.50 2.43
CA ALA A 60 8.89 -5.05 2.11
C ALA A 60 7.97 -5.01 3.35
N SER A 61 6.68 -4.85 3.14
CA SER A 61 5.65 -4.62 4.16
C SER A 61 5.67 -3.26 4.86
N THR A 62 6.70 -2.42 4.66
CA THR A 62 6.73 -1.06 5.22
C THR A 62 6.39 0.02 4.20
N ILE A 63 6.36 -0.33 2.91
CA ILE A 63 6.29 0.61 1.80
C ILE A 63 4.84 1.04 1.52
N LEU A 64 4.63 2.35 1.50
CA LEU A 64 3.42 3.02 1.00
C LEU A 64 3.80 3.86 -0.21
N THR A 65 3.04 3.76 -1.31
CA THR A 65 3.37 4.53 -2.51
C THR A 65 2.19 5.33 -3.03
N ALA A 66 2.45 6.52 -3.53
CA ALA A 66 1.43 7.46 -3.95
C ALA A 66 1.64 7.97 -5.38
N PHE A 67 0.53 8.11 -6.10
CA PHE A 67 0.43 8.82 -7.36
C PHE A 67 -0.38 10.09 -7.17
N PRO A 68 0.22 11.28 -7.10
CA PRO A 68 -0.51 12.55 -7.06
C PRO A 68 -1.14 12.88 -8.43
N TYR A 69 -2.47 12.79 -8.51
CA TYR A 69 -3.20 12.97 -9.76
C TYR A 69 -3.87 14.34 -9.94
N ARG A 70 -3.82 15.23 -8.93
CA ARG A 70 -4.49 16.54 -9.00
C ARG A 70 -4.02 17.36 -10.20
N GLN A 71 -2.71 17.39 -10.47
CA GLN A 71 -2.17 18.14 -11.61
C GLN A 71 -2.62 17.55 -12.95
N ALA A 72 -2.86 16.25 -13.04
CA ALA A 72 -3.42 15.59 -14.22
C ALA A 72 -4.94 15.75 -14.33
N GLY A 73 -5.62 16.20 -13.27
CA GLY A 73 -7.06 16.35 -13.24
C GLY A 73 -7.85 15.04 -13.19
N TRP A 74 -7.22 13.95 -12.79
CA TRP A 74 -7.84 12.63 -12.75
C TRP A 74 -8.46 12.36 -11.39
N MET A 75 -9.78 12.24 -11.37
CA MET A 75 -10.57 11.96 -10.17
C MET A 75 -11.05 10.52 -10.17
N GLY A 76 -10.80 9.82 -9.06
CA GLY A 76 -11.36 8.50 -8.83
C GLY A 76 -12.78 8.55 -8.26
N LYS A 77 -13.49 7.44 -8.35
CA LYS A 77 -14.81 7.28 -7.72
C LYS A 77 -14.79 6.05 -6.84
N ARG A 78 -14.92 6.27 -5.54
CA ARG A 78 -15.01 5.19 -4.55
C ARG A 78 -16.37 4.50 -4.59
N GLY A 79 -16.37 3.21 -4.26
CA GLY A 79 -17.58 2.41 -4.17
C GLY A 79 -17.26 0.98 -3.77
N THR A 80 -18.20 0.07 -4.01
CA THR A 80 -17.96 -1.36 -3.80
C THR A 80 -17.12 -1.96 -4.94
N ASN A 81 -16.56 -3.14 -4.71
CA ASN A 81 -15.65 -3.86 -5.59
C ASN A 81 -14.36 -3.08 -5.88
N GLN A 82 -13.73 -2.62 -4.79
CA GLN A 82 -12.45 -1.90 -4.78
C GLN A 82 -11.71 -2.16 -3.47
N ALA A 83 -10.39 -1.96 -3.46
CA ALA A 83 -9.67 -1.73 -2.22
C ALA A 83 -10.23 -0.45 -1.56
N LYS A 84 -10.58 -0.53 -0.29
CA LYS A 84 -11.34 0.50 0.44
C LYS A 84 -10.48 1.32 1.39
N SER A 85 -9.64 0.66 2.19
CA SER A 85 -8.79 1.33 3.18
C SER A 85 -7.36 0.80 3.20
N ILE A 86 -6.45 1.69 3.55
CA ILE A 86 -5.07 1.40 3.90
C ILE A 86 -5.03 1.11 5.40
N ASN A 87 -4.53 -0.06 5.78
CA ASN A 87 -4.48 -0.48 7.17
C ASN A 87 -3.01 -0.58 7.60
N LEU A 88 -2.66 0.12 8.69
CA LEU A 88 -1.30 0.24 9.21
C LEU A 88 -1.21 -0.43 10.57
N ALA A 89 -0.14 -1.16 10.81
CA ALA A 89 0.16 -1.78 12.10
C ALA A 89 0.88 -0.79 13.01
N VAL A 90 0.40 -0.66 14.24
CA VAL A 90 1.05 0.09 15.32
C VAL A 90 1.02 -0.76 16.59
N PRO A 91 1.94 -0.57 17.57
CA PRO A 91 1.83 -1.20 18.87
C PRO A 91 0.48 -0.87 19.51
N ALA A 92 -0.17 -1.84 20.15
CA ALA A 92 -1.50 -1.65 20.73
C ALA A 92 -1.54 -0.52 21.76
N GLU A 93 -0.47 -0.37 22.54
CA GLU A 93 -0.30 0.73 23.51
C GLU A 93 -0.15 2.11 22.86
N SER A 94 0.09 2.18 21.55
CA SER A 94 0.27 3.42 20.80
C SER A 94 -1.04 4.04 20.31
N ILE A 95 -2.17 3.35 20.42
CA ILE A 95 -3.47 3.81 19.92
C ILE A 95 -3.86 5.17 20.48
N GLY A 96 -3.67 5.38 21.80
CA GLY A 96 -3.94 6.68 22.43
C GLY A 96 -3.05 7.81 21.90
N TYR A 97 -1.75 7.56 21.75
CA TYR A 97 -0.80 8.50 21.17
C TYR A 97 -1.24 8.92 19.75
N TRP A 98 -1.59 7.94 18.91
CA TRP A 98 -2.01 8.21 17.53
C TRP A 98 -3.35 8.96 17.45
N SER A 99 -4.30 8.64 18.34
CA SER A 99 -5.56 9.38 18.42
C SER A 99 -5.31 10.86 18.71
N ASP A 100 -4.44 11.17 19.68
CA ASP A 100 -4.11 12.55 20.05
C ASP A 100 -3.31 13.26 18.93
N ARG A 101 -2.32 12.60 18.33
CA ARG A 101 -1.50 13.15 17.25
C ARG A 101 -2.33 13.50 16.01
N LEU A 102 -3.20 12.59 15.56
CA LEU A 102 -4.07 12.83 14.41
C LEU A 102 -5.07 13.95 14.68
N LYS A 103 -5.70 13.97 15.85
CA LYS A 103 -6.59 15.07 16.27
C LYS A 103 -5.84 16.41 16.35
N GLY A 104 -4.61 16.40 16.87
CA GLY A 104 -3.71 17.56 16.92
C GLY A 104 -3.35 18.11 15.52
N ALA A 105 -3.28 17.25 14.52
CA ALA A 105 -3.10 17.60 13.11
C ALA A 105 -4.42 18.01 12.42
N GLY A 106 -5.53 18.10 13.15
CA GLY A 106 -6.84 18.47 12.60
C GLY A 106 -7.56 17.36 11.83
N ILE A 107 -7.11 16.11 11.99
CA ILE A 107 -7.71 14.95 11.32
C ILE A 107 -8.79 14.37 12.23
N ALA A 108 -10.00 14.15 11.67
CA ALA A 108 -11.07 13.48 12.37
C ALA A 108 -10.74 11.99 12.57
N VAL A 109 -10.90 11.51 13.79
CA VAL A 109 -10.58 10.13 14.18
C VAL A 109 -11.79 9.48 14.84
N ALA A 110 -12.14 8.28 14.39
CA ALA A 110 -13.07 7.39 15.08
C ALA A 110 -12.31 6.23 15.73
N GLU A 111 -12.59 5.97 16.99
CA GLU A 111 -12.03 4.83 17.73
C GLU A 111 -13.07 3.69 17.64
N VAL A 112 -12.65 2.57 17.09
CA VAL A 112 -13.50 1.39 16.92
C VAL A 112 -12.80 0.14 17.42
N GLU A 113 -13.59 -0.88 17.77
CA GLU A 113 -13.09 -2.22 18.05
C GLU A 113 -13.66 -3.17 17.00
N ARG A 114 -12.81 -4.00 16.42
CA ARG A 114 -13.22 -5.05 15.48
C ARG A 114 -12.31 -6.26 15.61
N PHE A 115 -12.93 -7.44 15.67
CA PHE A 115 -12.21 -8.71 15.92
C PHE A 115 -11.39 -8.68 17.22
N GLY A 116 -11.88 -7.99 18.24
CA GLY A 116 -11.19 -7.83 19.52
C GLY A 116 -9.95 -6.94 19.49
N THR A 117 -9.74 -6.20 18.41
CA THR A 117 -8.58 -5.31 18.21
C THR A 117 -9.04 -3.85 18.17
N GLN A 118 -8.38 -2.99 18.94
CA GLN A 118 -8.60 -1.54 18.91
C GLN A 118 -8.04 -0.95 17.61
N ARG A 119 -8.80 -0.06 16.99
CA ARG A 119 -8.45 0.60 15.74
C ARG A 119 -8.80 2.07 15.76
N LEU A 120 -8.04 2.85 14.99
CA LEU A 120 -8.40 4.24 14.65
C LEU A 120 -8.79 4.29 13.18
N GLU A 121 -9.98 4.77 12.89
CA GLU A 121 -10.41 5.06 11.52
C GLU A 121 -10.28 6.57 11.26
N PHE A 122 -9.59 6.93 10.19
CA PHE A 122 -9.36 8.32 9.78
C PHE A 122 -9.22 8.38 8.24
N ALA A 123 -8.91 9.54 7.70
CA ALA A 123 -8.76 9.67 6.25
C ALA A 123 -7.54 10.54 5.91
N HIS A 124 -6.90 10.20 4.79
CA HIS A 124 -5.98 11.08 4.08
C HIS A 124 -6.71 12.37 3.64
N PRO A 125 -6.04 13.53 3.50
CA PRO A 125 -6.68 14.79 3.05
C PRO A 125 -7.52 14.67 1.77
N CYS A 126 -7.10 13.82 0.80
CA CYS A 126 -7.92 13.54 -0.40
C CYS A 126 -9.08 12.55 -0.15
N GLY A 127 -9.28 12.11 1.10
CA GLY A 127 -10.40 11.31 1.55
C GLY A 127 -10.21 9.79 1.44
N ILE A 128 -9.04 9.25 1.09
CA ILE A 128 -8.77 7.81 1.18
C ILE A 128 -8.88 7.37 2.64
N PRO A 129 -9.70 6.34 2.95
CA PRO A 129 -9.78 5.81 4.31
C PRO A 129 -8.50 5.12 4.74
N TYR A 130 -8.09 5.37 5.97
CA TYR A 130 -6.99 4.73 6.67
C TYR A 130 -7.48 4.11 7.96
N GLN A 131 -6.81 3.05 8.38
CA GLN A 131 -6.94 2.49 9.72
C GLN A 131 -5.55 2.32 10.34
N MET A 132 -5.41 2.64 11.62
CA MET A 132 -4.32 2.14 12.46
C MET A 132 -4.86 1.03 13.34
N ILE A 133 -4.16 -0.10 13.34
CA ILE A 133 -4.59 -1.32 14.03
C ILE A 133 -3.57 -1.62 15.12
N GLY A 134 -4.04 -1.67 16.35
CA GLY A 134 -3.21 -1.94 17.52
C GLY A 134 -2.84 -3.42 17.60
N GLU A 135 -1.60 -3.75 17.27
CA GLU A 135 -1.07 -5.10 17.32
C GLU A 135 -0.47 -5.39 18.71
N THR A 136 -0.79 -6.58 19.26
CA THR A 136 -0.33 -7.03 20.59
C THR A 136 0.83 -8.02 20.52
N GLY A 137 1.22 -8.45 19.33
CA GLY A 137 2.34 -9.37 19.11
C GLY A 137 3.67 -8.65 18.99
N ASP A 138 4.75 -9.44 18.99
CA ASP A 138 6.08 -8.94 18.63
C ASP A 138 6.11 -8.71 17.11
N ASP A 139 6.24 -7.45 16.71
CA ASP A 139 6.47 -7.05 15.32
C ASP A 139 7.94 -6.61 15.21
N ASP A 140 8.76 -7.41 14.55
CA ASP A 140 10.20 -7.21 14.41
C ASP A 140 10.58 -6.25 13.28
N ARG A 141 9.59 -5.67 12.57
CA ARG A 141 9.85 -4.62 11.60
C ARG A 141 10.42 -3.38 12.29
N GLU A 142 11.58 -2.95 11.84
CA GLU A 142 12.22 -1.78 12.39
C GLU A 142 11.56 -0.50 11.87
N PRO A 143 10.95 0.35 12.71
CA PRO A 143 10.29 1.58 12.25
C PRO A 143 11.32 2.65 11.89
N TYR A 144 10.88 3.71 11.20
CA TYR A 144 11.71 4.87 10.97
C TYR A 144 11.93 5.65 12.27
N GLY A 145 13.17 5.65 12.75
CA GLY A 145 13.55 6.32 14.00
C GLY A 145 14.04 7.77 13.87
N GLY A 146 14.04 8.33 12.64
CA GLY A 146 14.54 9.68 12.35
C GLY A 146 13.49 10.79 12.31
N GLY A 147 12.22 10.44 12.53
CA GLY A 147 11.08 11.38 12.51
C GLY A 147 10.72 11.94 13.88
N GLU A 148 9.65 12.74 13.92
CA GLU A 148 9.09 13.28 15.17
C GLU A 148 8.32 12.26 16.01
N VAL A 149 8.01 11.09 15.45
CA VAL A 149 7.29 10.01 16.13
C VAL A 149 8.28 9.15 16.88
N PRO A 150 8.12 8.95 18.21
CA PRO A 150 8.99 8.06 18.98
C PRO A 150 8.93 6.63 18.42
N SER A 151 10.07 5.94 18.38
CA SER A 151 10.18 4.60 17.78
C SER A 151 9.23 3.57 18.42
N GLU A 152 9.00 3.68 19.74
CA GLU A 152 8.06 2.80 20.46
C GLU A 152 6.60 3.03 20.06
N GLN A 153 6.26 4.21 19.51
CA GLN A 153 4.92 4.55 19.04
C GLN A 153 4.76 4.38 17.53
N ALA A 154 5.87 4.25 16.80
CA ALA A 154 5.90 4.39 15.36
C ALA A 154 5.16 3.26 14.62
N ILE A 155 4.67 3.60 13.43
CA ILE A 155 4.08 2.66 12.48
C ILE A 155 5.11 1.58 12.14
N ARG A 156 4.73 0.32 12.26
CA ARG A 156 5.57 -0.82 11.92
C ARG A 156 5.56 -1.10 10.41
N GLY A 157 4.45 -0.82 9.75
CA GLY A 157 4.27 -1.00 8.30
C GLY A 157 2.81 -1.24 7.95
N ALA A 158 2.57 -1.81 6.77
CA ALA A 158 1.26 -2.24 6.36
C ALA A 158 0.76 -3.39 7.24
N TRP A 159 -0.48 -3.29 7.71
CA TRP A 159 -1.22 -4.41 8.27
C TRP A 159 -1.93 -5.18 7.14
N GLY A 160 -2.30 -4.48 6.08
CA GLY A 160 -2.97 -4.98 4.89
C GLY A 160 -3.92 -3.96 4.30
N THR A 161 -4.95 -4.43 3.60
CA THR A 161 -6.04 -3.59 3.12
C THR A 161 -7.40 -4.19 3.47
N THR A 162 -8.41 -3.32 3.55
CA THR A 162 -9.81 -3.77 3.49
C THR A 162 -10.29 -3.62 2.06
N THR A 163 -10.87 -4.66 1.48
CA THR A 163 -11.51 -4.64 0.16
C THR A 163 -13.02 -4.62 0.34
N SER A 164 -13.69 -3.62 -0.24
CA SER A 164 -15.15 -3.59 -0.31
C SER A 164 -15.63 -4.53 -1.41
N VAL A 165 -16.55 -5.40 -1.10
CA VAL A 165 -17.16 -6.35 -2.04
C VAL A 165 -18.68 -6.28 -1.97
N ARG A 166 -19.33 -6.50 -3.10
CA ARG A 166 -20.79 -6.60 -3.13
C ARG A 166 -21.26 -7.97 -2.66
N GLU A 167 -20.55 -9.00 -3.08
CA GLU A 167 -20.75 -10.41 -2.73
C GLU A 167 -19.39 -10.96 -2.30
N PRO A 168 -19.25 -11.50 -1.09
CA PRO A 168 -17.96 -11.97 -0.59
C PRO A 168 -17.51 -13.30 -1.20
N GLU A 169 -18.42 -14.17 -1.64
CA GLU A 169 -18.10 -15.54 -2.05
C GLU A 169 -17.09 -15.65 -3.19
N PRO A 170 -17.15 -14.84 -4.28
CA PRO A 170 -16.14 -14.94 -5.34
C PRO A 170 -14.74 -14.57 -4.85
N MET A 171 -14.66 -13.61 -3.92
CA MET A 171 -13.37 -13.19 -3.37
C MET A 171 -12.86 -14.18 -2.32
N ASP A 172 -13.74 -14.74 -1.46
CA ASP A 172 -13.42 -15.84 -0.53
C ASP A 172 -12.83 -17.02 -1.29
N HIS A 173 -13.48 -17.45 -2.35
CA HIS A 173 -12.99 -18.55 -3.19
C HIS A 173 -11.61 -18.25 -3.79
N PHE A 174 -11.44 -17.05 -4.34
CA PHE A 174 -10.16 -16.62 -4.90
C PHE A 174 -9.04 -16.61 -3.84
N LEU A 175 -9.28 -16.01 -2.67
CA LEU A 175 -8.27 -15.93 -1.61
C LEU A 175 -7.85 -17.32 -1.12
N ARG A 176 -8.79 -18.24 -0.98
CA ARG A 176 -8.49 -19.61 -0.53
C ARG A 176 -7.76 -20.43 -1.59
N GLU A 177 -8.20 -20.37 -2.84
CA GLU A 177 -7.62 -21.20 -3.90
C GLU A 177 -6.34 -20.61 -4.48
N ALA A 178 -6.36 -19.31 -4.80
CA ALA A 178 -5.25 -18.67 -5.48
C ALA A 178 -4.13 -18.23 -4.52
N PHE A 179 -4.49 -17.84 -3.28
CA PHE A 179 -3.54 -17.29 -2.31
C PHE A 179 -3.26 -18.21 -1.13
N ASN A 180 -3.87 -19.41 -1.08
CA ASN A 180 -3.82 -20.32 0.08
C ASN A 180 -4.21 -19.62 1.41
N ALA A 181 -5.01 -18.53 1.35
CA ALA A 181 -5.37 -17.79 2.52
C ALA A 181 -6.39 -18.56 3.38
N GLU A 182 -6.24 -18.47 4.69
CA GLU A 182 -7.17 -19.05 5.66
C GLU A 182 -8.18 -17.99 6.09
N HIS A 183 -9.47 -18.30 6.00
CA HIS A 183 -10.49 -17.47 6.65
C HIS A 183 -10.41 -17.68 8.16
N ILE A 184 -10.15 -16.62 8.90
CA ILE A 184 -9.88 -16.69 10.35
C ILE A 184 -11.03 -16.17 11.21
N ALA A 185 -11.80 -15.20 10.73
CA ALA A 185 -12.91 -14.62 11.51
C ALA A 185 -13.93 -13.91 10.62
N SER A 186 -15.15 -13.77 11.13
CA SER A 186 -16.19 -12.90 10.59
C SER A 186 -16.86 -12.13 11.73
N GLU A 187 -17.07 -10.82 11.53
CA GLU A 187 -17.76 -9.93 12.46
C GLU A 187 -18.65 -8.97 11.67
N GLY A 188 -19.97 -9.17 11.76
CA GLY A 188 -20.94 -8.43 10.96
C GLY A 188 -20.69 -8.62 9.46
N ALA A 189 -20.45 -7.51 8.76
CA ALA A 189 -20.13 -7.52 7.32
C ALA A 189 -18.63 -7.71 7.01
N HIS A 190 -17.81 -7.88 8.03
CA HIS A 190 -16.34 -7.99 7.87
C HIS A 190 -15.90 -9.45 7.95
N HIS A 191 -14.94 -9.81 7.09
CA HIS A 191 -14.34 -11.14 7.01
C HIS A 191 -12.83 -11.00 6.95
N GLN A 192 -12.11 -11.71 7.82
CA GLN A 192 -10.64 -11.69 7.84
C GLN A 192 -10.08 -12.99 7.29
N TYR A 193 -9.01 -12.83 6.55
CA TYR A 193 -8.21 -13.90 5.97
C TYR A 193 -6.75 -13.70 6.34
N ARG A 194 -6.04 -14.79 6.58
CA ARG A 194 -4.61 -14.80 6.82
C ARG A 194 -3.89 -15.52 5.69
N LEU A 195 -2.87 -14.88 5.13
CA LEU A 195 -1.90 -15.53 4.27
C LEU A 195 -1.05 -16.51 5.09
N THR A 196 -0.57 -17.56 4.45
CA THR A 196 0.18 -18.64 5.12
C THR A 196 1.70 -18.52 4.96
N GLY A 197 2.17 -17.42 4.39
CA GLY A 197 3.58 -17.09 4.31
C GLY A 197 4.17 -16.64 5.66
N SER A 198 5.46 -16.33 5.65
CA SER A 198 6.23 -15.96 6.84
C SER A 198 6.50 -14.45 6.97
N GLY A 199 6.04 -13.66 6.00
CA GLY A 199 6.22 -12.20 5.99
C GLY A 199 5.18 -11.45 6.81
N HIS A 200 5.32 -10.14 6.86
CA HIS A 200 4.41 -9.24 7.58
C HIS A 200 3.27 -8.72 6.69
N GLY A 201 2.23 -8.17 7.33
CA GLY A 201 1.06 -7.69 6.63
C GLY A 201 0.30 -8.85 5.97
N GLU A 202 0.18 -9.94 6.71
CA GLU A 202 -0.42 -11.18 6.24
C GLU A 202 -1.95 -11.19 6.31
N ILE A 203 -2.57 -10.14 6.85
CA ILE A 203 -4.01 -10.09 7.02
C ILE A 203 -4.68 -9.34 5.86
N LEU A 204 -5.72 -9.94 5.32
CA LEU A 204 -6.63 -9.36 4.35
C LEU A 204 -8.01 -9.24 4.97
N GLU A 205 -8.68 -8.12 4.73
CA GLU A 205 -10.04 -7.92 5.21
C GLU A 205 -10.98 -7.64 4.04
N LEU A 206 -12.11 -8.32 4.01
CA LEU A 206 -13.23 -7.99 3.14
C LEU A 206 -14.32 -7.31 3.96
N VAL A 207 -15.01 -6.35 3.36
CA VAL A 207 -16.26 -5.82 3.89
C VAL A 207 -17.37 -5.93 2.86
N GLU A 208 -18.48 -6.56 3.25
CA GLU A 208 -19.66 -6.71 2.41
C GLU A 208 -20.45 -5.39 2.39
N GLU A 209 -20.55 -4.78 1.21
CA GLU A 209 -21.26 -3.50 0.99
C GLU A 209 -22.15 -3.57 -0.27
N PRO A 210 -23.20 -4.40 -0.27
CA PRO A 210 -24.01 -4.68 -1.47
C PRO A 210 -24.77 -3.45 -1.99
N ASN A 211 -25.05 -2.50 -1.12
CA ASN A 211 -25.86 -1.32 -1.43
C ASN A 211 -25.05 -0.11 -1.90
N LEU A 212 -23.69 -0.17 -1.83
CA LEU A 212 -22.88 0.90 -2.36
C LEU A 212 -22.85 0.87 -3.89
N PRO A 213 -22.79 2.04 -4.54
CA PRO A 213 -22.53 2.11 -5.97
C PRO A 213 -21.23 1.41 -6.35
N GLN A 214 -21.14 0.88 -7.56
CA GLN A 214 -19.89 0.34 -8.10
C GLN A 214 -18.84 1.45 -8.14
N GLY A 215 -17.65 1.17 -7.59
CA GLY A 215 -16.50 2.02 -7.74
C GLY A 215 -15.95 2.00 -9.17
N THR A 216 -15.11 2.98 -9.52
CA THR A 216 -14.43 2.99 -10.82
C THR A 216 -13.19 2.12 -10.79
N TRP A 217 -12.87 1.50 -11.93
CA TRP A 217 -11.58 0.87 -12.18
C TRP A 217 -10.57 1.84 -12.81
N HIS A 218 -11.01 3.03 -13.19
CA HIS A 218 -10.10 4.10 -13.56
C HIS A 218 -9.51 4.74 -12.30
N PHE A 219 -8.21 4.71 -12.23
CA PHE A 219 -7.48 5.29 -11.11
C PHE A 219 -7.50 6.81 -11.18
N GLY A 220 -7.54 7.43 -10.02
CA GLY A 220 -7.55 8.87 -9.87
C GLY A 220 -7.60 9.27 -8.41
N GLU A 221 -7.49 10.57 -8.14
CA GLU A 221 -7.48 11.13 -6.79
C GLU A 221 -8.58 10.53 -5.92
N GLY A 222 -8.20 10.05 -4.73
CA GLY A 222 -9.10 9.52 -3.72
C GLY A 222 -9.36 8.01 -3.80
N THR A 223 -8.62 7.25 -4.62
CA THR A 223 -8.77 5.79 -4.72
C THR A 223 -7.47 5.04 -4.39
N ILE A 224 -7.59 3.80 -3.94
CA ILE A 224 -6.47 2.89 -3.79
C ILE A 224 -6.20 2.22 -5.13
N HIS A 225 -4.93 2.21 -5.56
CA HIS A 225 -4.54 1.64 -6.84
C HIS A 225 -4.42 0.12 -6.76
N HIS A 226 -3.56 -0.38 -5.87
CA HIS A 226 -3.35 -1.82 -5.70
C HIS A 226 -2.80 -2.17 -4.31
N HIS A 227 -2.93 -3.44 -3.99
CA HIS A 227 -2.23 -4.11 -2.90
C HIS A 227 -1.21 -5.08 -3.51
N ALA A 228 0.07 -4.85 -3.23
CA ALA A 228 1.14 -5.72 -3.67
C ALA A 228 1.54 -6.71 -2.58
N PHE A 229 1.70 -7.96 -2.97
CA PHE A 229 2.07 -9.09 -2.12
C PHE A 229 3.49 -9.52 -2.42
N ASP A 230 4.27 -9.77 -1.38
CA ASP A 230 5.63 -10.28 -1.51
C ASP A 230 5.62 -11.76 -1.89
N VAL A 231 6.32 -12.08 -2.93
CA VAL A 231 6.55 -13.44 -3.40
C VAL A 231 8.04 -13.84 -3.35
N GLY A 232 8.88 -13.01 -2.77
CA GLY A 232 10.27 -13.24 -2.44
C GLY A 232 11.21 -13.38 -3.64
N THR A 233 10.84 -14.14 -4.68
CA THR A 233 11.72 -14.43 -5.81
C THR A 233 11.01 -14.46 -7.15
N SER A 234 11.78 -14.24 -8.23
CA SER A 234 11.29 -14.35 -9.61
C SER A 234 10.68 -15.72 -9.92
N GLU A 235 11.33 -16.79 -9.47
CA GLU A 235 10.85 -18.15 -9.69
C GLU A 235 9.50 -18.38 -9.02
N ASN A 236 9.34 -17.91 -7.78
CA ASN A 236 8.08 -18.04 -7.07
C ASN A 236 6.99 -17.13 -7.66
N GLN A 237 7.33 -15.93 -8.12
CA GLN A 237 6.38 -15.02 -8.81
C GLN A 237 5.77 -15.71 -10.04
N LEU A 238 6.60 -16.32 -10.88
CA LEU A 238 6.13 -17.05 -12.07
C LEU A 238 5.28 -18.27 -11.69
N ARG A 239 5.69 -19.01 -10.67
CA ARG A 239 4.95 -20.19 -10.16
C ARG A 239 3.54 -19.80 -9.67
N VAL A 240 3.44 -18.73 -8.88
CA VAL A 240 2.14 -18.19 -8.40
C VAL A 240 1.30 -17.68 -9.57
N LYS A 241 1.91 -16.91 -10.49
CA LYS A 241 1.24 -16.41 -11.70
C LYS A 241 0.65 -17.55 -12.53
N ASP A 242 1.46 -18.55 -12.87
CA ASP A 242 1.03 -19.69 -13.72
C ASP A 242 -0.09 -20.49 -13.05
N TYR A 243 -0.03 -20.63 -11.73
CA TYR A 243 -1.09 -21.31 -10.99
C TYR A 243 -2.41 -20.53 -11.05
N ILE A 244 -2.38 -19.21 -10.80
CA ILE A 244 -3.55 -18.33 -10.87
C ILE A 244 -4.19 -18.37 -12.26
N VAL A 245 -3.37 -18.29 -13.31
CA VAL A 245 -3.83 -18.41 -14.70
C VAL A 245 -4.44 -19.79 -14.96
N GLY A 246 -3.82 -20.85 -14.42
CA GLY A 246 -4.31 -22.22 -14.50
C GLY A 246 -5.66 -22.45 -13.81
N LEU A 247 -6.02 -21.64 -12.82
CA LEU A 247 -7.34 -21.61 -12.20
C LEU A 247 -8.40 -20.91 -13.06
N GLY A 248 -8.00 -20.22 -14.13
CA GLY A 248 -8.90 -19.49 -15.04
C GLY A 248 -8.98 -17.99 -14.79
N TYR A 249 -8.19 -17.46 -13.86
CA TYR A 249 -8.06 -16.00 -13.67
C TYR A 249 -7.06 -15.46 -14.71
N THR A 250 -7.56 -14.90 -15.81
CA THR A 250 -6.75 -14.55 -16.99
C THR A 250 -6.46 -13.05 -17.12
N ASP A 251 -7.05 -12.18 -16.29
CA ASP A 251 -6.69 -10.76 -16.23
C ASP A 251 -5.41 -10.59 -15.39
N VAL A 252 -4.33 -11.13 -15.93
CA VAL A 252 -2.99 -11.17 -15.31
C VAL A 252 -1.97 -10.62 -16.28
N SER A 253 -1.18 -9.65 -15.85
CA SER A 253 -0.16 -9.02 -16.70
C SER A 253 1.06 -9.92 -16.92
N ASP A 254 1.87 -9.55 -17.91
CA ASP A 254 3.26 -9.98 -17.95
C ASP A 254 4.06 -9.35 -16.80
N VAL A 255 5.26 -9.90 -16.55
CA VAL A 255 6.20 -9.34 -15.58
C VAL A 255 6.60 -7.93 -16.03
N LYS A 256 6.52 -6.98 -15.11
CA LYS A 256 6.90 -5.59 -15.31
C LYS A 256 8.11 -5.25 -14.44
N ASP A 257 9.14 -4.71 -15.05
CA ASP A 257 10.27 -4.11 -14.33
C ASP A 257 9.86 -2.72 -13.83
N ARG A 258 10.01 -2.48 -12.53
CA ARG A 258 9.72 -1.19 -11.89
C ARG A 258 10.99 -0.50 -11.37
N GLY A 259 12.16 -1.00 -11.76
CA GLY A 259 13.46 -0.51 -11.32
C GLY A 259 13.87 -1.05 -9.95
N TYR A 260 13.00 -0.94 -8.95
CA TYR A 260 13.26 -1.34 -7.57
C TYR A 260 12.72 -2.73 -7.23
N PHE A 261 11.73 -3.19 -7.97
CA PHE A 261 11.05 -4.48 -7.82
C PHE A 261 10.40 -4.89 -9.16
N PHE A 262 10.06 -6.18 -9.24
CA PHE A 262 9.36 -6.74 -10.38
C PHE A 262 7.92 -7.08 -10.01
N SER A 263 6.99 -6.80 -10.91
CA SER A 263 5.55 -6.82 -10.66
C SER A 263 4.79 -7.67 -11.67
N VAL A 264 3.79 -8.40 -11.18
CA VAL A 264 2.72 -9.00 -11.97
C VAL A 264 1.39 -8.54 -11.41
N TYR A 265 0.58 -7.88 -12.22
CA TYR A 265 -0.73 -7.35 -11.81
C TYR A 265 -1.84 -8.32 -12.14
N LEU A 266 -2.84 -8.40 -11.28
CA LEU A 266 -4.05 -9.19 -11.52
C LEU A 266 -5.28 -8.50 -10.96
N ARG A 267 -6.40 -8.56 -11.69
CA ARG A 267 -7.69 -8.09 -11.22
C ARG A 267 -8.41 -9.22 -10.51
N THR A 268 -8.75 -8.99 -9.23
CA THR A 268 -9.46 -9.97 -8.44
C THR A 268 -10.96 -10.01 -8.76
N PRO A 269 -11.67 -11.09 -8.44
CA PRO A 269 -13.14 -11.13 -8.55
C PRO A 269 -13.84 -10.03 -7.73
N GLY A 270 -13.24 -9.62 -6.61
CA GLY A 270 -13.71 -8.49 -5.80
C GLY A 270 -13.35 -7.12 -6.37
N GLY A 271 -12.82 -7.04 -7.61
CA GLY A 271 -12.54 -5.79 -8.31
C GLY A 271 -11.27 -5.06 -7.88
N ALA A 272 -10.67 -5.39 -6.74
CA ALA A 272 -9.38 -4.84 -6.33
C ALA A 272 -8.28 -5.29 -7.30
N LEU A 273 -7.33 -4.39 -7.60
CA LEU A 273 -6.11 -4.75 -8.31
C LEU A 273 -5.11 -5.29 -7.28
N PHE A 274 -4.66 -6.51 -7.47
CA PHE A 274 -3.58 -7.12 -6.72
C PHE A 274 -2.30 -7.16 -7.54
N GLU A 275 -1.18 -7.19 -6.87
CA GLU A 275 0.14 -7.29 -7.47
C GLU A 275 0.94 -8.39 -6.77
N LEU A 276 1.68 -9.18 -7.52
CA LEU A 276 2.71 -10.08 -7.02
C LEU A 276 4.04 -9.40 -7.24
N ALA A 277 4.78 -9.09 -6.18
CA ALA A 277 6.02 -8.32 -6.25
C ALA A 277 7.17 -9.04 -5.55
N TYR A 278 8.38 -8.79 -6.01
CA TYR A 278 9.61 -9.08 -5.28
C TYR A 278 10.64 -7.97 -5.51
N SER A 279 11.33 -7.57 -4.45
CA SER A 279 12.35 -6.52 -4.51
C SER A 279 13.60 -7.00 -5.26
N THR A 280 14.25 -6.06 -6.00
CA THR A 280 15.61 -6.29 -6.50
C THR A 280 16.58 -6.37 -5.31
N PRO A 281 17.74 -7.01 -5.45
CA PRO A 281 18.72 -7.12 -4.36
C PRO A 281 19.17 -5.77 -3.77
N GLN A 282 19.17 -4.71 -4.57
CA GLN A 282 19.52 -3.37 -4.15
C GLN A 282 18.32 -2.54 -3.67
N GLY A 283 17.09 -2.94 -4.06
CA GLY A 283 15.90 -2.15 -3.76
C GLY A 283 16.08 -0.69 -4.13
N PHE A 284 15.72 0.21 -3.22
CA PHE A 284 15.82 1.66 -3.46
C PHE A 284 17.25 2.20 -3.45
N THR A 285 18.26 1.40 -3.03
CA THR A 285 19.66 1.83 -3.02
C THR A 285 20.36 1.68 -4.36
N ILE A 286 19.63 1.28 -5.42
CA ILE A 286 20.21 1.13 -6.77
C ILE A 286 20.68 2.47 -7.37
N ASP A 287 20.06 3.57 -6.98
CA ASP A 287 20.29 4.92 -7.54
C ASP A 287 20.47 6.03 -6.49
N GLU A 288 20.31 5.72 -5.20
CA GLU A 288 20.63 6.60 -4.07
C GLU A 288 21.28 5.78 -2.95
N SER A 289 22.23 6.35 -2.21
CA SER A 289 22.72 5.70 -0.99
C SER A 289 21.65 5.70 0.12
N GLU A 290 21.78 4.82 1.12
CA GLU A 290 20.83 4.75 2.23
C GLU A 290 20.61 6.10 2.95
N ASP A 291 21.68 6.88 3.09
CA ASP A 291 21.63 8.20 3.74
C ASP A 291 20.94 9.26 2.87
N GLU A 292 20.89 9.05 1.56
CA GLU A 292 20.32 9.98 0.59
C GLU A 292 18.93 9.57 0.09
N LEU A 293 18.44 8.41 0.49
CA LEU A 293 17.12 7.91 0.04
C LEU A 293 16.04 8.98 0.19
N GLY A 294 15.34 9.26 -0.94
CA GLY A 294 14.25 10.20 -1.03
C GLY A 294 14.63 11.68 -1.06
N THR A 295 15.93 12.01 -1.08
CA THR A 295 16.41 13.40 -1.15
C THR A 295 16.40 13.94 -2.58
N HIS A 296 16.62 13.09 -3.57
CA HIS A 296 16.71 13.47 -4.98
C HIS A 296 15.48 13.02 -5.77
N MET A 297 15.31 13.62 -6.95
CA MET A 297 14.38 13.14 -7.97
C MET A 297 15.09 12.13 -8.85
N CYS A 298 14.75 10.85 -8.69
CA CYS A 298 15.28 9.75 -9.49
C CYS A 298 14.47 9.61 -10.77
N ILE A 299 15.06 9.93 -11.92
CA ILE A 299 14.38 9.90 -13.21
C ILE A 299 14.71 8.59 -13.91
N PRO A 300 13.70 7.76 -14.27
CA PRO A 300 13.95 6.56 -15.05
C PRO A 300 14.59 6.89 -16.41
N PRO A 301 15.50 6.05 -16.94
CA PRO A 301 16.26 6.37 -18.17
C PRO A 301 15.39 6.75 -19.38
N HIS A 302 14.23 6.13 -19.54
CA HIS A 302 13.31 6.43 -20.65
C HIS A 302 12.55 7.75 -20.50
N TRP A 303 12.66 8.44 -19.35
CA TRP A 303 12.12 9.77 -19.10
C TRP A 303 13.15 10.89 -19.25
N GLU A 304 14.43 10.57 -19.41
CA GLU A 304 15.50 11.58 -19.45
C GLU A 304 15.32 12.60 -20.60
N ASP A 305 14.88 12.16 -21.78
CA ASP A 305 14.58 13.05 -22.91
C ASP A 305 13.38 13.98 -22.65
N ARG A 306 12.60 13.71 -21.61
CA ARG A 306 11.41 14.46 -21.20
C ARG A 306 11.57 15.16 -19.85
N ARG A 307 12.80 15.36 -19.39
CA ARG A 307 13.11 16.01 -18.10
C ARG A 307 12.40 17.35 -17.93
N SER A 308 12.29 18.16 -19.00
CA SER A 308 11.58 19.46 -18.95
C SER A 308 10.10 19.36 -18.64
N GLU A 309 9.47 18.22 -18.85
CA GLU A 309 8.08 17.99 -18.45
C GLU A 309 8.00 17.64 -16.96
N ILE A 310 8.99 16.88 -16.45
CA ILE A 310 9.11 16.54 -15.03
C ILE A 310 9.38 17.79 -14.19
N ASP A 311 10.18 18.73 -14.69
CA ASP A 311 10.47 20.00 -14.02
C ASP A 311 9.23 20.92 -13.85
N GLN A 312 8.11 20.59 -14.50
CA GLN A 312 6.83 21.28 -14.36
C GLN A 312 5.92 20.66 -13.29
N LEU A 313 6.32 19.55 -12.69
CA LEU A 313 5.58 18.99 -11.58
C LEU A 313 5.58 19.91 -10.37
N GLU A 314 4.53 19.84 -9.56
CA GLU A 314 4.40 20.56 -8.31
C GLU A 314 5.65 20.36 -7.43
N PRO A 315 6.34 21.42 -6.97
CA PRO A 315 7.49 21.26 -6.09
C PRO A 315 7.07 20.66 -4.75
N ILE A 316 7.94 19.86 -4.15
CA ILE A 316 7.75 19.28 -2.82
C ILE A 316 8.80 19.84 -1.88
N ASP A 317 8.36 20.58 -0.85
CA ASP A 317 9.20 21.05 0.25
C ASP A 317 9.47 19.87 1.19
N THR A 318 10.67 19.33 1.10
CA THR A 318 11.08 18.20 1.93
C THR A 318 11.62 18.69 3.28
N VAL A 319 11.32 17.93 4.35
CA VAL A 319 12.03 18.09 5.62
C VAL A 319 13.48 17.64 5.41
N GLU A 320 14.44 18.42 5.90
CA GLU A 320 15.82 17.96 5.94
C GLU A 320 15.86 16.70 6.81
N THR A 321 16.43 15.63 6.26
CA THR A 321 16.63 14.40 7.02
C THR A 321 17.57 14.75 8.16
N VAL A 322 17.07 14.68 9.39
CA VAL A 322 17.91 14.82 10.58
C VAL A 322 18.89 13.65 10.55
N ARG A 323 20.18 13.96 10.40
CA ARG A 323 21.28 12.99 10.38
C ARG A 323 21.53 12.39 11.75
#